data_6c0ba08719da9a23fbe06fae24bbfd32
#
_entry.id   6c0ba08719da9a23fbe06fae24bbfd32
#
_cell.length_a   1.000
_cell.length_b   1.000
_cell.length_c   1.000
_cell.angle_alpha   90.00
_cell.angle_beta   90.00
_cell.angle_gamma   90.00
#
_symmetry.space_group_name_H-M   'P 1'
#
loop_
_entity.id
_entity.type
_entity.pdbx_description
1 polymer ?
#
loop_
_entity_poly.entity_id
_entity_poly.type
_entity_poly.pdbx_seq_one_letter_code
_entity_poly.pdbx_strand_id
1 'polypeptide(L)'
;RIYFKKIDAIRYLKKDKKKFDLILIKQTIHFLKIEEIKKLISICKTKLNHKGKIIILTLDTSHNEIPSFLLMKKKLKKSLDRDKKIIKLIRRLCPRSKNKKFSFKVKISRKIYINMIKNRYISTLLDLSLSEIFKGIDEIKLKYKKKLSFQDKLICLILD
;
A
#
# COMPACT_ATOMS: atom_id res chain seq x y z
N ARG A 1 3.06 15.12 -19.70
CA ARG A 1 2.29 15.99 -18.79
C ARG A 1 1.51 15.13 -17.81
N ILE A 2 1.54 15.45 -16.50
CA ILE A 2 0.85 14.71 -15.44
C ILE A 2 -0.42 15.49 -15.05
N TYR A 3 -1.55 14.78 -14.97
CA TYR A 3 -2.83 15.34 -14.54
C TYR A 3 -3.26 14.70 -13.24
N PHE A 4 -3.70 15.48 -12.28
CA PHE A 4 -4.22 15.02 -11.00
C PHE A 4 -5.73 15.23 -10.94
N LYS A 5 -6.45 14.21 -10.45
CA LYS A 5 -7.90 14.30 -10.20
C LYS A 5 -8.20 13.70 -8.83
N LYS A 6 -8.90 14.44 -7.97
CA LYS A 6 -9.45 13.93 -6.72
C LYS A 6 -10.81 13.31 -7.00
N ILE A 7 -10.83 12.00 -7.26
CA ILE A 7 -12.05 11.27 -7.62
C ILE A 7 -11.95 9.81 -7.17
N ASP A 8 -13.10 9.18 -6.88
CA ASP A 8 -13.18 7.74 -6.70
C ASP A 8 -12.77 6.98 -7.97
N ALA A 9 -11.85 6.04 -7.84
CA ALA A 9 -11.26 5.34 -8.98
C ALA A 9 -12.28 4.50 -9.76
N ILE A 10 -13.20 3.83 -9.07
CA ILE A 10 -14.25 3.00 -9.69
C ILE A 10 -15.22 3.88 -10.47
N ARG A 11 -15.63 5.00 -9.88
CA ARG A 11 -16.52 5.98 -10.54
C ARG A 11 -15.83 6.61 -11.75
N TYR A 12 -14.55 6.97 -11.63
CA TYR A 12 -13.76 7.51 -12.73
C TYR A 12 -13.67 6.53 -13.89
N LEU A 13 -13.21 5.32 -13.65
CA LEU A 13 -13.03 4.30 -14.68
C LEU A 13 -14.34 3.91 -15.37
N LYS A 14 -15.46 3.94 -14.66
CA LYS A 14 -16.78 3.68 -15.28
C LYS A 14 -17.19 4.74 -16.28
N LYS A 15 -16.92 6.02 -15.97
CA LYS A 15 -17.31 7.16 -16.81
C LYS A 15 -16.34 7.43 -17.95
N ASP A 16 -15.06 7.17 -17.78
CA ASP A 16 -14.03 7.43 -18.78
C ASP A 16 -14.13 6.37 -19.91
N LYS A 17 -14.18 6.84 -21.15
CA LYS A 17 -14.20 5.97 -22.34
C LYS A 17 -12.80 5.51 -22.76
N LYS A 18 -11.74 6.10 -22.21
CA LYS A 18 -10.35 5.81 -22.56
C LYS A 18 -9.94 4.42 -22.12
N LYS A 19 -9.04 3.83 -22.88
CA LYS A 19 -8.29 2.62 -22.51
C LYS A 19 -6.85 3.00 -22.15
N PHE A 20 -6.19 2.12 -21.41
CA PHE A 20 -4.88 2.37 -20.83
C PHE A 20 -3.92 1.20 -21.15
N ASP A 21 -2.67 1.53 -21.41
CA ASP A 21 -1.60 0.52 -21.53
C ASP A 21 -1.15 0.04 -20.16
N LEU A 22 -1.31 0.90 -19.14
CA LEU A 22 -0.94 0.60 -17.77
C LEU A 22 -1.92 1.23 -16.77
N ILE A 23 -2.41 0.43 -15.86
CA ILE A 23 -3.15 0.89 -14.67
C ILE A 23 -2.32 0.53 -13.44
N LEU A 24 -1.86 1.55 -12.70
CA LEU A 24 -1.08 1.35 -11.48
C LEU A 24 -1.94 1.62 -10.23
N ILE A 25 -2.06 0.62 -9.36
CA ILE A 25 -2.69 0.71 -8.03
C ILE A 25 -1.59 0.60 -6.99
N LYS A 26 -1.17 1.73 -6.40
CA LYS A 26 -0.05 1.77 -5.47
C LYS A 26 -0.53 2.01 -4.05
N GLN A 27 -0.37 1.02 -3.17
CA GLN A 27 -0.63 1.10 -1.73
C GLN A 27 -2.02 1.66 -1.35
N THR A 28 -3.05 1.39 -2.17
CA THR A 28 -4.42 1.88 -1.95
C THR A 28 -5.45 0.75 -1.94
N ILE A 29 -5.13 -0.42 -2.49
CA ILE A 29 -6.08 -1.54 -2.63
C ILE A 29 -6.67 -1.99 -1.28
N HIS A 30 -5.92 -1.83 -0.21
CA HIS A 30 -6.34 -2.20 1.14
C HIS A 30 -7.40 -1.27 1.76
N PHE A 31 -7.70 -0.13 1.16
CA PHE A 31 -8.81 0.73 1.60
C PHE A 31 -10.18 0.26 1.09
N LEU A 32 -10.19 -0.61 0.09
CA LEU A 32 -11.41 -1.09 -0.55
C LEU A 32 -11.99 -2.32 0.16
N LYS A 33 -13.31 -2.45 0.16
CA LYS A 33 -14.01 -3.68 0.56
C LYS A 33 -13.80 -4.77 -0.50
N ILE A 34 -14.00 -6.03 -0.13
CA ILE A 34 -13.79 -7.19 -1.02
C ILE A 34 -14.58 -7.05 -2.33
N GLU A 35 -15.85 -6.64 -2.25
CA GLU A 35 -16.70 -6.48 -3.44
C GLU A 35 -16.23 -5.29 -4.32
N GLU A 36 -15.72 -4.24 -3.72
CA GLU A 36 -15.13 -3.10 -4.45
C GLU A 36 -13.83 -3.52 -5.15
N ILE A 37 -13.00 -4.36 -4.53
CA ILE A 37 -11.80 -4.92 -5.16
C ILE A 37 -12.17 -5.75 -6.39
N LYS A 38 -13.15 -6.67 -6.26
CA LYS A 38 -13.64 -7.46 -7.39
C LYS A 38 -14.10 -6.57 -8.54
N LYS A 39 -14.93 -5.56 -8.21
CA LYS A 39 -15.47 -4.60 -9.16
C LYS A 39 -14.36 -3.77 -9.82
N LEU A 40 -13.39 -3.26 -9.04
CA LEU A 40 -12.27 -2.49 -9.56
C LEU A 40 -11.44 -3.32 -10.54
N ILE A 41 -11.06 -4.55 -10.18
CA ILE A 41 -10.28 -5.44 -11.06
C ILE A 41 -11.04 -5.73 -12.36
N SER A 42 -12.34 -6.04 -12.28
CA SER A 42 -13.18 -6.27 -13.46
C SER A 42 -13.20 -5.06 -14.38
N ILE A 43 -13.46 -3.85 -13.84
CA ILE A 43 -13.48 -2.62 -14.64
C ILE A 43 -12.09 -2.33 -15.22
N CYS A 44 -11.03 -2.46 -14.43
CA CYS A 44 -9.67 -2.25 -14.93
C CYS A 44 -9.38 -3.12 -16.16
N LYS A 45 -9.77 -4.41 -16.13
CA LYS A 45 -9.59 -5.31 -17.29
C LYS A 45 -10.28 -4.80 -18.55
N THR A 46 -11.51 -4.29 -18.44
CA THR A 46 -12.24 -3.74 -19.60
C THR A 46 -11.63 -2.43 -20.14
N LYS A 47 -10.81 -1.77 -19.32
CA LYS A 47 -10.14 -0.51 -19.66
C LYS A 47 -8.69 -0.66 -20.13
N LEU A 48 -8.20 -1.89 -20.30
CA LEU A 48 -6.88 -2.11 -20.87
C LEU A 48 -6.93 -2.08 -22.41
N ASN A 49 -5.89 -1.52 -23.00
CA ASN A 49 -5.54 -1.72 -24.39
C ASN A 49 -5.07 -3.18 -24.63
N HIS A 50 -4.90 -3.57 -25.90
CA HIS A 50 -4.26 -4.83 -26.25
C HIS A 50 -2.84 -4.87 -25.63
N LYS A 51 -2.52 -5.96 -24.90
CA LYS A 51 -1.28 -6.11 -24.10
C LYS A 51 -1.11 -5.15 -22.94
N GLY A 52 -2.13 -4.35 -22.59
CA GLY A 52 -2.12 -3.50 -21.40
C GLY A 52 -2.04 -4.31 -20.11
N LYS A 53 -1.59 -3.71 -19.02
CA LYS A 53 -1.37 -4.38 -17.73
C LYS A 53 -1.92 -3.59 -16.56
N ILE A 54 -2.35 -4.33 -15.52
CA ILE A 54 -2.63 -3.76 -14.21
C ILE A 54 -1.47 -4.12 -13.29
N ILE A 55 -0.88 -3.13 -12.64
CA ILE A 55 0.16 -3.34 -11.63
C ILE A 55 -0.39 -2.92 -10.27
N ILE A 56 -0.36 -3.85 -9.31
CA ILE A 56 -0.76 -3.58 -7.93
C ILE A 56 0.47 -3.68 -7.04
N LEU A 57 0.83 -2.57 -6.39
CA LEU A 57 1.92 -2.51 -5.43
C LEU A 57 1.36 -2.42 -4.01
N THR A 58 1.77 -3.33 -3.13
CA THR A 58 1.42 -3.34 -1.71
C THR A 58 2.62 -3.75 -0.86
N LEU A 59 2.55 -3.55 0.45
CA LEU A 59 3.61 -4.00 1.37
C LEU A 59 3.80 -5.52 1.30
N ASP A 60 5.04 -5.98 1.46
CA ASP A 60 5.29 -7.42 1.64
C ASP A 60 4.66 -7.87 2.97
N THR A 61 3.75 -8.84 2.85
CA THR A 61 2.97 -9.36 3.97
C THR A 61 3.70 -10.45 4.75
N SER A 62 4.83 -10.94 4.25
CA SER A 62 5.61 -12.00 4.91
C SER A 62 6.67 -11.45 5.86
N HIS A 63 7.31 -10.35 5.50
CA HIS A 63 8.38 -9.77 6.29
C HIS A 63 8.48 -8.26 6.04
N ASN A 64 8.32 -7.46 7.10
CA ASN A 64 8.41 -6.02 7.04
C ASN A 64 9.32 -5.48 8.15
N GLU A 65 10.25 -4.60 7.78
CA GLU A 65 11.26 -4.03 8.68
C GLU A 65 10.98 -2.56 9.04
N ILE A 66 9.79 -2.05 8.71
CA ILE A 66 9.43 -0.65 9.02
C ILE A 66 9.61 -0.39 10.52
N PRO A 67 10.44 0.58 10.91
CA PRO A 67 10.60 0.94 12.31
C PRO A 67 9.26 1.30 12.93
N SER A 68 8.90 0.66 14.02
CA SER A 68 7.57 0.83 14.61
C SER A 68 7.60 0.80 16.13
N PHE A 69 6.75 1.59 16.74
CA PHE A 69 6.39 1.48 18.16
C PHE A 69 5.36 0.36 18.37
N LEU A 70 5.15 -0.07 19.59
CA LEU A 70 4.39 -1.27 19.91
C LEU A 70 2.98 -1.29 19.31
N LEU A 71 2.21 -0.21 19.51
CA LEU A 71 0.84 -0.12 19.00
C LEU A 71 0.79 -0.10 17.46
N MET A 72 1.70 0.64 16.80
CA MET A 72 1.85 0.66 15.36
C MET A 72 2.17 -0.74 14.84
N LYS A 73 3.10 -1.47 15.47
CA LYS A 73 3.48 -2.84 15.10
C LYS A 73 2.28 -3.79 15.17
N LYS A 74 1.47 -3.69 16.23
CA LYS A 74 0.24 -4.50 16.40
C LYS A 74 -0.78 -4.22 15.30
N LYS A 75 -1.03 -2.94 14.98
CA LYS A 75 -1.94 -2.53 13.90
C LYS A 75 -1.40 -2.95 12.53
N LEU A 76 -0.10 -2.77 12.27
CA LEU A 76 0.54 -3.19 11.03
C LEU A 76 0.39 -4.69 10.79
N LYS A 77 0.61 -5.54 11.82
CA LYS A 77 0.40 -6.98 11.71
C LYS A 77 -1.03 -7.31 11.25
N LYS A 78 -2.05 -6.72 11.89
CA LYS A 78 -3.46 -6.91 11.49
C LYS A 78 -3.72 -6.47 10.03
N SER A 79 -3.14 -5.34 9.62
CA SER A 79 -3.26 -4.86 8.24
C SER A 79 -2.61 -5.83 7.25
N LEU A 80 -1.39 -6.32 7.52
CA LEU A 80 -0.69 -7.28 6.68
C LEU A 80 -1.44 -8.61 6.56
N ASP A 81 -2.10 -9.09 7.62
CA ASP A 81 -2.93 -10.30 7.58
C ASP A 81 -4.16 -10.12 6.69
N ARG A 82 -4.78 -8.94 6.70
CA ARG A 82 -5.83 -8.58 5.73
C ARG A 82 -5.29 -8.55 4.31
N ASP A 83 -4.14 -7.93 4.10
CA ASP A 83 -3.51 -7.80 2.78
C ASP A 83 -3.15 -9.17 2.18
N LYS A 84 -2.75 -10.15 3.00
CA LYS A 84 -2.61 -11.56 2.57
C LYS A 84 -3.89 -12.12 1.95
N LYS A 85 -5.05 -11.84 2.57
CA LYS A 85 -6.36 -12.27 2.06
C LYS A 85 -6.69 -11.58 0.74
N ILE A 86 -6.40 -10.28 0.63
CA ILE A 86 -6.60 -9.51 -0.60
C ILE A 86 -5.73 -10.06 -1.73
N ILE A 87 -4.44 -10.32 -1.48
CA ILE A 87 -3.54 -10.89 -2.48
C ILE A 87 -4.03 -12.27 -2.95
N LYS A 88 -4.48 -13.13 -2.03
CA LYS A 88 -5.07 -14.44 -2.38
C LYS A 88 -6.33 -14.28 -3.24
N LEU A 89 -7.20 -13.32 -2.91
CA LEU A 89 -8.38 -13.02 -3.72
C LEU A 89 -8.00 -12.59 -5.13
N ILE A 90 -7.08 -11.61 -5.27
CA ILE A 90 -6.65 -11.10 -6.56
C ILE A 90 -6.07 -12.23 -7.43
N ARG A 91 -5.26 -13.12 -6.85
CA ARG A 91 -4.72 -14.28 -7.56
C ARG A 91 -5.81 -15.26 -8.04
N ARG A 92 -6.87 -15.45 -7.26
CA ARG A 92 -8.04 -16.27 -7.69
C ARG A 92 -8.79 -15.61 -8.84
N LEU A 93 -8.96 -14.28 -8.81
CA LEU A 93 -9.61 -13.52 -9.88
C LEU A 93 -8.77 -13.42 -11.16
N CYS A 94 -7.45 -13.57 -11.02
CA CYS A 94 -6.47 -13.43 -12.08
C CYS A 94 -5.42 -14.55 -11.99
N PRO A 95 -5.76 -15.81 -12.37
CA PRO A 95 -4.86 -16.97 -12.21
C PRO A 95 -3.51 -16.82 -12.92
N ARG A 96 -3.47 -16.09 -14.05
CA ARG A 96 -2.25 -15.81 -14.82
C ARG A 96 -1.40 -14.67 -14.24
N SER A 97 -1.79 -14.08 -13.10
CA SER A 97 -1.06 -12.98 -12.50
C SER A 97 0.37 -13.40 -12.11
N LYS A 98 1.33 -12.52 -12.40
CA LYS A 98 2.72 -12.67 -11.97
C LYS A 98 2.94 -11.93 -10.66
N ASN A 99 3.81 -12.48 -9.79
CA ASN A 99 4.18 -11.87 -8.53
C ASN A 99 5.68 -11.60 -8.52
N LYS A 100 6.06 -10.35 -8.26
CA LYS A 100 7.46 -9.94 -8.06
C LYS A 100 7.61 -9.29 -6.70
N LYS A 101 8.76 -9.49 -6.05
CA LYS A 101 9.13 -8.81 -4.82
C LYS A 101 10.12 -7.71 -5.13
N PHE A 102 9.93 -6.55 -4.50
CA PHE A 102 10.87 -5.44 -4.51
C PHE A 102 11.34 -5.17 -3.09
N SER A 103 12.63 -4.93 -2.97
CA SER A 103 13.23 -4.49 -1.71
C SER A 103 14.19 -3.35 -2.01
N PHE A 104 14.06 -2.27 -1.28
CA PHE A 104 14.99 -1.15 -1.36
C PHE A 104 15.38 -0.65 0.02
N LYS A 105 16.63 -0.27 0.14
CA LYS A 105 17.20 0.20 1.41
C LYS A 105 16.81 1.65 1.66
N VAL A 106 16.05 1.88 2.72
CA VAL A 106 15.71 3.24 3.19
C VAL A 106 16.75 3.67 4.21
N LYS A 107 17.35 4.83 4.00
CA LYS A 107 18.21 5.52 4.97
C LYS A 107 17.58 6.88 5.26
N ILE A 108 17.21 7.14 6.51
CA ILE A 108 16.49 8.34 6.90
C ILE A 108 16.88 8.79 8.31
N SER A 109 16.89 10.09 8.58
CA SER A 109 17.10 10.56 9.94
C SER A 109 15.88 10.28 10.82
N ARG A 110 16.09 9.98 12.10
CA ARG A 110 15.00 9.80 13.06
C ARG A 110 14.07 11.02 13.13
N LYS A 111 14.62 12.23 12.97
CA LYS A 111 13.83 13.48 12.95
C LYS A 111 12.82 13.49 11.80
N ILE A 112 13.26 13.16 10.58
CA ILE A 112 12.37 13.08 9.41
C ILE A 112 11.35 11.95 9.59
N TYR A 113 11.79 10.78 10.09
CA TYR A 113 10.88 9.65 10.33
C TYR A 113 9.80 9.98 11.36
N ILE A 114 10.15 10.64 12.47
CA ILE A 114 9.18 11.13 13.46
C ILE A 114 8.17 12.09 12.82
N ASN A 115 8.63 12.99 11.95
CA ASN A 115 7.72 13.90 11.24
C ASN A 115 6.75 13.13 10.32
N MET A 116 7.22 12.08 9.64
CA MET A 116 6.36 11.18 8.86
C MET A 116 5.30 10.49 9.74
N ILE A 117 5.68 10.02 10.94
CA ILE A 117 4.73 9.44 11.93
C ILE A 117 3.69 10.47 12.34
N LYS A 118 4.09 11.70 12.69
CA LYS A 118 3.17 12.80 13.03
C LYS A 118 2.17 13.06 11.91
N ASN A 119 2.63 13.05 10.68
CA ASN A 119 1.80 13.22 9.47
C ASN A 119 1.10 11.93 9.01
N ARG A 120 1.11 10.88 9.83
CA ARG A 120 0.37 9.63 9.56
C ARG A 120 0.64 9.04 8.18
N TYR A 121 1.92 8.97 7.77
CA TYR A 121 2.37 8.54 6.45
C TYR A 121 1.94 7.13 6.03
N ILE A 122 1.53 6.28 6.98
CA ILE A 122 1.06 4.93 6.75
C ILE A 122 -0.35 4.75 7.33
N SER A 123 -1.21 4.01 6.62
CA SER A 123 -2.63 3.85 6.97
C SER A 123 -2.88 3.35 8.40
N THR A 124 -1.98 2.55 8.95
CA THR A 124 -2.08 2.03 10.31
C THR A 124 -2.02 3.11 11.41
N LEU A 125 -1.62 4.33 11.05
CA LEU A 125 -1.56 5.47 11.97
C LEU A 125 -2.80 6.36 11.90
N LEU A 126 -3.68 6.18 10.90
CA LEU A 126 -4.83 7.06 10.66
C LEU A 126 -5.82 7.07 11.81
N ASP A 127 -6.06 5.92 12.44
CA ASP A 127 -7.03 5.74 13.52
C ASP A 127 -6.44 5.97 14.92
N LEU A 128 -5.17 6.37 15.03
CA LEU A 128 -4.54 6.64 16.32
C LEU A 128 -4.86 8.06 16.79
N SER A 129 -5.13 8.21 18.10
CA SER A 129 -5.23 9.52 18.72
C SER A 129 -3.88 10.25 18.72
N LEU A 130 -3.90 11.56 18.91
CA LEU A 130 -2.65 12.34 19.04
C LEU A 130 -1.80 11.85 20.23
N SER A 131 -2.42 11.52 21.37
CA SER A 131 -1.75 10.98 22.53
C SER A 131 -1.01 9.68 22.24
N GLU A 132 -1.66 8.73 21.52
CA GLU A 132 -1.04 7.47 21.10
C GLU A 132 0.13 7.69 20.13
N ILE A 133 0.01 8.65 19.22
CA ILE A 133 1.10 9.03 18.29
C ILE A 133 2.30 9.60 19.11
N PHE A 134 2.07 10.50 20.06
CA PHE A 134 3.16 11.08 20.86
C PHE A 134 3.85 10.03 21.74
N LYS A 135 3.10 9.16 22.44
CA LYS A 135 3.67 8.01 23.17
C LYS A 135 4.50 7.11 22.27
N GLY A 136 3.98 6.81 21.07
CA GLY A 136 4.71 6.01 20.08
C GLY A 136 5.99 6.69 19.57
N ILE A 137 5.99 8.01 19.43
CA ILE A 137 7.19 8.79 19.08
C ILE A 137 8.26 8.67 20.15
N ASP A 138 7.89 8.68 21.43
CA ASP A 138 8.86 8.53 22.52
C ASP A 138 9.43 7.11 22.54
N GLU A 139 8.62 6.07 22.29
CA GLU A 139 9.14 4.71 22.05
C GLU A 139 10.16 4.67 20.88
N ILE A 140 9.88 5.36 19.77
CA ILE A 140 10.81 5.45 18.63
C ILE A 140 12.12 6.13 19.03
N LYS A 141 12.08 7.20 19.81
CA LYS A 141 13.27 7.90 20.28
C LYS A 141 14.14 7.02 21.17
N LEU A 142 13.53 6.22 22.04
CA LEU A 142 14.22 5.30 22.94
C LEU A 142 14.81 4.10 22.18
N LYS A 143 14.04 3.51 21.27
CA LYS A 143 14.39 2.25 20.60
C LYS A 143 15.36 2.40 19.45
N TYR A 144 15.30 3.49 18.71
CA TYR A 144 16.05 3.63 17.45
C TYR A 144 17.10 4.74 17.53
N LYS A 145 18.25 4.51 16.89
CA LYS A 145 19.36 5.47 16.76
C LYS A 145 18.95 6.73 15.97
N LYS A 146 19.77 7.78 15.99
CA LYS A 146 19.54 9.04 15.25
C LYS A 146 19.39 8.86 13.73
N LYS A 147 20.04 7.82 13.17
CA LYS A 147 19.90 7.39 11.75
C LYS A 147 19.20 6.05 11.73
N LEU A 148 18.18 5.92 10.89
CA LEU A 148 17.42 4.69 10.65
C LEU A 148 17.87 4.11 9.32
N SER A 149 18.01 2.78 9.28
CA SER A 149 18.24 2.04 8.05
C SER A 149 17.41 0.76 8.11
N PHE A 150 16.58 0.54 7.10
CA PHE A 150 15.72 -0.64 7.01
C PHE A 150 15.42 -0.97 5.55
N GLN A 151 14.96 -2.19 5.30
CA GLN A 151 14.47 -2.61 3.99
C GLN A 151 12.97 -2.32 3.90
N ASP A 152 12.58 -1.51 2.91
CA ASP A 152 11.17 -1.41 2.53
C ASP A 152 10.88 -2.46 1.47
N LYS A 153 9.95 -3.36 1.78
CA LYS A 153 9.66 -4.54 0.98
C LYS A 153 8.24 -4.48 0.44
N LEU A 154 8.13 -4.57 -0.87
CA LEU A 154 6.86 -4.51 -1.60
C LEU A 154 6.62 -5.79 -2.39
N ILE A 155 5.34 -6.13 -2.52
CA ILE A 155 4.85 -7.10 -3.49
C ILE A 155 4.25 -6.36 -4.68
N CYS A 156 4.63 -6.77 -5.87
CA CYS A 156 4.11 -6.30 -7.14
C CYS A 156 3.33 -7.42 -7.81
N LEU A 157 2.00 -7.28 -7.90
CA LEU A 157 1.15 -8.15 -8.68
C LEU A 157 0.97 -7.54 -10.08
N ILE A 158 1.26 -8.31 -11.11
CA ILE A 158 1.09 -7.92 -12.50
C ILE A 158 -0.04 -8.77 -13.07
N LEU A 159 -1.10 -8.12 -13.53
CA LEU A 159 -2.30 -8.75 -14.10
C LEU A 159 -2.39 -8.37 -15.57
N ASP A 160 -2.74 -9.32 -16.39
CA ASP A 160 -3.01 -9.16 -17.83
C ASP A 160 -4.52 -9.08 -18.05
#